data_ed6d988c6ae06a0eceffbad4c1b1186b
#
_entry.id   ed6d988c6ae06a0eceffbad4c1b1186b
#
_cell.length_a   1.000
_cell.length_b   1.000
_cell.length_c   1.000
_cell.angle_alpha   90.00
_cell.angle_beta   90.00
_cell.angle_gamma   90.00
#
_symmetry.space_group_name_H-M   'P 1'
#
loop_
_entity.id
_entity.type
_entity.pdbx_description
1 polymer ?
#
loop_
_entity_poly.entity_id
_entity_poly.type
_entity_poly.pdbx_seq_one_letter_code
_entity_poly.pdbx_strand_id
1 'polypeptide(L)'
;MQFPFNRVFLAAACGLCAALSANAAPWLDRPVLNAWKKEAAAVHPAQAPPLPPGVEMMAVCTSFPAAQPLVLEGMTHLLTFGDMKAYRKFSAALKLDPDCLMAHWGVCMSLMAAGPEFQKERVESMKSMKELALHPAFPEHERAYADALAVLLMDGPEEARKAWKTLYETWPRDPYAPLFYAMLLRDGFDDRGKPGEGQEEAVRIVDEVLKKRPGSQAALFMRALLDEVAPVIPPETVETARRAVAANPQSS
;
A
#
# COMPACT_ATOMS: atom_id res chain seq x y z
N MET A 1 0.42 26.03 10.28
CA MET A 1 1.51 25.09 10.62
C MET A 1 1.40 23.93 9.64
N GLN A 2 2.09 24.05 8.49
CA GLN A 2 2.09 23.01 7.46
C GLN A 2 2.86 21.80 7.97
N PHE A 3 2.17 20.73 8.31
CA PHE A 3 2.82 19.44 8.44
C PHE A 3 3.18 18.93 7.03
N PRO A 4 4.44 18.73 6.73
CA PRO A 4 4.87 18.33 5.37
C PRO A 4 4.69 16.83 5.17
N PHE A 5 3.43 16.38 5.06
CA PHE A 5 3.15 14.98 4.75
C PHE A 5 3.72 14.58 3.36
N ASN A 6 3.76 15.53 2.42
CA ASN A 6 4.49 15.34 1.16
C ASN A 6 6.00 15.12 1.36
N ARG A 7 6.59 15.62 2.44
CA ARG A 7 8.01 15.41 2.73
C ARG A 7 8.33 14.03 3.31
N VAL A 8 7.38 13.35 3.94
CA VAL A 8 7.64 11.99 4.47
C VAL A 8 7.70 10.97 3.33
N PHE A 9 6.83 11.07 2.34
CA PHE A 9 6.93 10.24 1.12
C PHE A 9 8.13 10.66 0.24
N LEU A 10 8.41 11.97 0.12
CA LEU A 10 9.59 12.45 -0.60
C LEU A 10 10.91 12.10 0.12
N ALA A 11 10.94 12.16 1.45
CA ALA A 11 12.11 11.77 2.22
C ALA A 11 12.40 10.27 2.13
N ALA A 12 11.37 9.42 2.02
CA ALA A 12 11.55 8.00 1.80
C ALA A 12 12.13 7.68 0.40
N ALA A 13 11.68 8.39 -0.64
CA ALA A 13 12.21 8.23 -2.00
C ALA A 13 13.64 8.80 -2.16
N CYS A 14 13.93 9.99 -1.59
CA CYS A 14 15.27 10.58 -1.60
C CYS A 14 16.22 9.92 -0.59
N GLY A 15 15.73 9.35 0.50
CA GLY A 15 16.54 8.63 1.49
C GLY A 15 17.17 7.34 0.95
N LEU A 16 16.65 6.78 -0.15
CA LEU A 16 17.25 5.62 -0.81
C LEU A 16 18.60 5.93 -1.46
N CYS A 17 18.89 7.17 -1.83
CA CYS A 17 20.17 7.56 -2.42
C CYS A 17 21.18 8.12 -1.41
N ALA A 18 20.78 8.54 -0.21
CA ALA A 18 21.64 9.29 0.71
C ALA A 18 22.00 8.56 2.03
N ALA A 19 21.40 7.43 2.35
CA ALA A 19 21.65 6.75 3.63
C ALA A 19 22.70 5.63 3.52
N LEU A 20 23.94 6.01 3.20
CA LEU A 20 25.13 5.20 3.51
C LEU A 20 25.70 5.52 4.89
N SER A 21 24.96 6.17 5.79
CA SER A 21 25.39 6.39 7.17
C SER A 21 24.55 5.56 8.12
N ALA A 22 25.24 4.59 8.70
CA ALA A 22 24.78 3.64 9.70
C ALA A 22 24.34 4.35 11.00
N ASN A 23 23.04 4.63 11.12
CA ASN A 23 22.40 4.73 12.43
C ASN A 23 21.09 3.96 12.34
N ALA A 24 21.14 2.70 12.77
CA ALA A 24 19.96 1.88 12.98
C ALA A 24 18.95 2.67 13.82
N ALA A 25 17.71 2.76 13.34
CA ALA A 25 16.63 3.38 14.11
C ALA A 25 16.50 2.59 15.44
N PRO A 26 16.75 3.22 16.59
CA PRO A 26 16.87 2.50 17.86
C PRO A 26 15.54 1.95 18.40
N TRP A 27 14.44 2.19 17.69
CA TRP A 27 13.08 1.80 18.09
C TRP A 27 12.61 0.46 17.49
N LEU A 28 13.39 -0.14 16.57
CA LEU A 28 13.06 -1.46 16.05
C LEU A 28 13.89 -2.52 16.77
N ASP A 29 13.30 -3.07 17.82
CA ASP A 29 13.94 -4.10 18.61
C ASP A 29 14.10 -5.39 17.77
N ARG A 30 15.31 -5.93 17.65
CA ARG A 30 15.61 -7.17 16.91
C ARG A 30 14.72 -8.35 17.29
N PRO A 31 14.34 -8.56 18.57
CA PRO A 31 13.39 -9.58 18.95
C PRO A 31 12.02 -9.43 18.29
N VAL A 32 11.50 -8.21 18.16
CA VAL A 32 10.20 -7.94 17.50
C VAL A 32 10.31 -8.28 16.02
N LEU A 33 11.37 -7.86 15.34
CA LEU A 33 11.62 -8.20 13.94
C LEU A 33 11.69 -9.71 13.70
N ASN A 34 12.41 -10.42 14.57
CA ASN A 34 12.53 -11.88 14.48
C ASN A 34 11.19 -12.58 14.77
N ALA A 35 10.39 -12.06 15.69
CA ALA A 35 9.04 -12.55 15.95
C ALA A 35 8.14 -12.39 14.73
N TRP A 36 8.18 -11.26 14.05
CA TRP A 36 7.41 -11.01 12.82
C TRP A 36 7.86 -11.91 11.66
N LYS A 37 9.17 -12.12 11.48
CA LYS A 37 9.69 -13.07 10.48
C LYS A 37 9.24 -14.50 10.78
N LYS A 38 9.21 -14.89 12.04
CA LYS A 38 8.74 -16.22 12.48
C LYS A 38 7.24 -16.41 12.27
N GLU A 39 6.44 -15.40 12.57
CA GLU A 39 4.99 -15.42 12.37
C GLU A 39 4.64 -15.57 10.88
N ALA A 40 5.30 -14.78 10.01
CA ALA A 40 5.18 -14.96 8.57
C ALA A 40 5.61 -16.37 8.10
N ALA A 41 6.55 -17.02 8.82
CA ALA A 41 6.99 -18.39 8.53
C ALA A 41 5.98 -19.48 8.88
N ALA A 42 5.02 -19.19 9.74
CA ALA A 42 4.10 -20.18 10.29
C ALA A 42 2.85 -20.43 9.42
N VAL A 43 2.72 -19.77 8.28
CA VAL A 43 1.57 -19.97 7.37
C VAL A 43 1.71 -21.28 6.62
N HIS A 44 0.72 -22.18 6.80
CA HIS A 44 0.66 -23.45 6.10
C HIS A 44 -0.04 -23.34 4.73
N PRO A 45 0.51 -23.95 3.65
CA PRO A 45 -0.06 -23.85 2.30
C PRO A 45 -1.51 -24.36 2.16
N ALA A 46 -1.88 -25.33 3.01
CA ALA A 46 -3.20 -25.99 2.93
C ALA A 46 -4.37 -25.18 3.51
N GLN A 47 -4.11 -24.08 4.20
CA GLN A 47 -5.12 -23.32 4.92
C GLN A 47 -5.07 -21.83 4.53
N ALA A 48 -5.55 -21.53 3.31
CA ALA A 48 -5.83 -20.13 2.99
C ALA A 48 -7.02 -19.67 3.84
N PRO A 49 -6.86 -18.71 4.75
CA PRO A 49 -8.01 -18.16 5.45
C PRO A 49 -8.94 -17.46 4.45
N PRO A 50 -10.26 -17.44 4.70
CA PRO A 50 -11.16 -16.61 3.93
C PRO A 50 -10.73 -15.14 4.05
N LEU A 51 -11.00 -14.34 3.00
CA LEU A 51 -10.75 -12.90 3.07
C LEU A 51 -11.48 -12.30 4.27
N PRO A 52 -10.79 -11.52 5.11
CA PRO A 52 -11.43 -10.77 6.16
C PRO A 52 -12.48 -9.81 5.59
N PRO A 53 -13.51 -9.45 6.36
CA PRO A 53 -14.44 -8.40 5.98
C PRO A 53 -13.68 -7.11 5.64
N GLY A 54 -14.14 -6.39 4.60
CA GLY A 54 -13.53 -5.13 4.18
C GLY A 54 -12.29 -5.26 3.28
N VAL A 55 -11.75 -6.47 3.11
CA VAL A 55 -10.69 -6.76 2.11
C VAL A 55 -11.32 -7.03 0.76
N GLU A 56 -10.85 -6.32 -0.26
CA GLU A 56 -11.42 -6.40 -1.60
C GLU A 56 -10.78 -7.52 -2.43
N MET A 57 -11.60 -8.16 -3.26
CA MET A 57 -11.15 -9.23 -4.15
C MET A 57 -10.53 -8.66 -5.43
N MET A 58 -9.30 -9.07 -5.72
CA MET A 58 -8.59 -8.88 -6.98
C MET A 58 -7.91 -10.19 -7.35
N ALA A 59 -7.86 -10.54 -8.63
CA ALA A 59 -7.11 -11.69 -9.08
C ALA A 59 -5.61 -11.43 -8.92
N VAL A 60 -4.89 -12.41 -8.37
CA VAL A 60 -3.42 -12.40 -8.23
C VAL A 60 -2.87 -13.62 -8.94
N CYS A 61 -1.89 -13.40 -9.83
CA CYS A 61 -1.17 -14.48 -10.51
C CYS A 61 -0.27 -15.19 -9.50
N THR A 62 -0.66 -16.41 -9.14
CA THR A 62 0.09 -17.24 -8.20
C THR A 62 -0.15 -18.71 -8.48
N SER A 63 0.89 -19.51 -8.34
CA SER A 63 0.80 -20.98 -8.41
C SER A 63 0.14 -21.60 -7.18
N PHE A 64 0.02 -20.84 -6.10
CA PHE A 64 -0.55 -21.27 -4.82
C PHE A 64 -1.75 -20.41 -4.43
N PRO A 65 -2.99 -20.86 -4.67
CA PRO A 65 -4.19 -20.08 -4.38
C PRO A 65 -4.26 -19.48 -2.96
N ALA A 66 -3.59 -20.15 -1.99
CA ALA A 66 -3.48 -19.67 -0.61
C ALA A 66 -2.65 -18.38 -0.46
N ALA A 67 -1.82 -18.01 -1.43
CA ALA A 67 -1.05 -16.77 -1.42
C ALA A 67 -1.92 -15.55 -1.74
N GLN A 68 -2.96 -15.69 -2.57
CA GLN A 68 -3.81 -14.57 -2.97
C GLN A 68 -4.44 -13.81 -1.79
N PRO A 69 -5.15 -14.45 -0.82
CA PRO A 69 -5.72 -13.70 0.32
C PRO A 69 -4.65 -12.95 1.12
N LEU A 70 -3.45 -13.51 1.27
CA LEU A 70 -2.35 -12.84 1.96
C LEU A 70 -1.90 -11.57 1.24
N VAL A 71 -1.80 -11.61 -0.09
CA VAL A 71 -1.50 -10.42 -0.91
C VAL A 71 -2.57 -9.35 -0.72
N LEU A 72 -3.85 -9.72 -0.81
CA LEU A 72 -4.97 -8.76 -0.73
C LEU A 72 -5.11 -8.13 0.67
N GLU A 73 -4.88 -8.90 1.73
CA GLU A 73 -4.77 -8.36 3.09
C GLU A 73 -3.57 -7.40 3.21
N GLY A 74 -2.43 -7.76 2.63
CA GLY A 74 -1.25 -6.91 2.58
C GLY A 74 -1.53 -5.56 1.90
N MET A 75 -2.21 -5.57 0.75
CA MET A 75 -2.62 -4.35 0.03
C MET A 75 -3.57 -3.48 0.87
N THR A 76 -4.52 -4.09 1.57
CA THR A 76 -5.41 -3.37 2.48
C THR A 76 -4.65 -2.73 3.63
N HIS A 77 -3.68 -3.45 4.22
CA HIS A 77 -2.82 -2.91 5.26
C HIS A 77 -1.94 -1.75 4.79
N LEU A 78 -1.38 -1.79 3.58
CA LEU A 78 -0.65 -0.66 3.01
C LEU A 78 -1.51 0.61 2.94
N LEU A 79 -2.74 0.47 2.44
CA LEU A 79 -3.68 1.58 2.31
C LEU A 79 -4.28 2.07 3.63
N THR A 80 -4.04 1.35 4.73
CA THR A 80 -4.40 1.75 6.09
C THR A 80 -3.17 2.05 6.96
N PHE A 81 -2.01 2.31 6.34
CA PHE A 81 -0.73 2.64 6.98
C PHE A 81 -0.20 1.58 7.96
N GLY A 82 -0.61 0.35 7.75
CA GLY A 82 -0.13 -0.81 8.51
C GLY A 82 1.07 -1.48 7.86
N ASP A 83 2.14 -0.74 7.53
CA ASP A 83 3.27 -1.20 6.71
C ASP A 83 3.88 -2.51 7.21
N MET A 84 4.09 -2.65 8.53
CA MET A 84 4.66 -3.87 9.09
C MET A 84 3.67 -5.05 9.11
N LYS A 85 2.35 -4.78 9.18
CA LYS A 85 1.33 -5.81 9.00
C LYS A 85 1.30 -6.25 7.53
N ALA A 86 1.39 -5.29 6.60
CA ALA A 86 1.49 -5.54 5.16
C ALA A 86 2.73 -6.40 4.84
N TYR A 87 3.90 -6.01 5.33
CA TYR A 87 5.15 -6.76 5.16
C TYR A 87 5.01 -8.23 5.60
N ARG A 88 4.40 -8.49 6.77
CA ARG A 88 4.16 -9.87 7.24
C ARG A 88 3.30 -10.68 6.29
N LYS A 89 2.22 -10.06 5.76
CA LYS A 89 1.31 -10.72 4.82
C LYS A 89 1.99 -11.03 3.49
N PHE A 90 2.71 -10.08 2.91
CA PHE A 90 3.46 -10.30 1.67
C PHE A 90 4.60 -11.31 1.84
N SER A 91 5.33 -11.23 2.96
CA SER A 91 6.37 -12.22 3.26
C SER A 91 5.81 -13.62 3.47
N ALA A 92 4.62 -13.75 4.03
CA ALA A 92 3.93 -15.03 4.15
C ALA A 92 3.49 -15.55 2.77
N ALA A 93 3.00 -14.67 1.88
CA ALA A 93 2.68 -15.05 0.50
C ALA A 93 3.91 -15.54 -0.25
N LEU A 94 5.07 -14.87 -0.13
CA LEU A 94 6.34 -15.29 -0.75
C LEU A 94 6.87 -16.64 -0.25
N LYS A 95 6.49 -17.07 0.95
CA LYS A 95 6.84 -18.40 1.44
C LYS A 95 6.00 -19.50 0.81
N LEU A 96 4.77 -19.17 0.42
CA LEU A 96 3.91 -20.08 -0.34
C LEU A 96 4.29 -20.09 -1.81
N ASP A 97 4.52 -18.93 -2.38
CA ASP A 97 4.85 -18.72 -3.78
C ASP A 97 5.99 -17.69 -3.92
N PRO A 98 7.25 -18.15 -4.01
CA PRO A 98 8.41 -17.28 -4.17
C PRO A 98 8.40 -16.46 -5.46
N ASP A 99 7.62 -16.86 -6.46
CA ASP A 99 7.51 -16.18 -7.76
C ASP A 99 6.25 -15.31 -7.86
N CYS A 100 5.57 -15.03 -6.74
CA CYS A 100 4.40 -14.14 -6.72
C CYS A 100 4.83 -12.68 -6.92
N LEU A 101 4.62 -12.12 -8.11
CA LEU A 101 4.98 -10.76 -8.48
C LEU A 101 4.39 -9.72 -7.51
N MET A 102 3.09 -9.82 -7.23
CA MET A 102 2.41 -8.88 -6.34
C MET A 102 2.87 -8.96 -4.88
N ALA A 103 3.37 -10.10 -4.44
CA ALA A 103 3.94 -10.22 -3.10
C ALA A 103 5.32 -9.54 -3.01
N HIS A 104 6.18 -9.65 -4.02
CA HIS A 104 7.43 -8.88 -4.09
C HIS A 104 7.18 -7.38 -4.18
N TRP A 105 6.21 -6.97 -5.02
CA TRP A 105 5.75 -5.58 -5.09
C TRP A 105 5.34 -5.08 -3.69
N GLY A 106 4.55 -5.86 -2.98
CA GLY A 106 4.05 -5.51 -1.66
C GLY A 106 5.15 -5.40 -0.59
N VAL A 107 6.16 -6.28 -0.63
CA VAL A 107 7.35 -6.15 0.24
C VAL A 107 8.09 -4.84 -0.05
N CYS A 108 8.31 -4.49 -1.33
CA CYS A 108 8.95 -3.23 -1.68
C CYS A 108 8.16 -2.02 -1.16
N MET A 109 6.84 -2.01 -1.35
CA MET A 109 5.97 -0.93 -0.87
C MET A 109 6.00 -0.81 0.66
N SER A 110 5.83 -1.91 1.38
CA SER A 110 5.76 -1.91 2.85
C SER A 110 7.10 -1.55 3.52
N LEU A 111 8.21 -1.74 2.83
CA LEU A 111 9.53 -1.43 3.35
C LEU A 111 10.11 -0.09 2.84
N MET A 112 9.34 0.74 2.13
CA MET A 112 9.83 2.02 1.59
C MET A 112 10.37 2.95 2.68
N ALA A 113 9.69 3.06 3.81
CA ALA A 113 10.08 3.89 4.94
C ALA A 113 10.82 3.12 6.04
N ALA A 114 11.07 1.82 5.86
CA ALA A 114 11.74 0.98 6.84
C ALA A 114 13.23 1.27 6.94
N GLY A 115 13.81 0.99 8.11
CA GLY A 115 15.21 1.20 8.40
C GLY A 115 16.19 0.28 7.64
N PRO A 116 17.50 0.48 7.84
CA PRO A 116 18.54 -0.26 7.13
C PRO A 116 18.55 -1.77 7.42
N GLU A 117 17.95 -2.20 8.51
CA GLU A 117 17.80 -3.61 8.88
C GLU A 117 16.95 -4.42 7.89
N PHE A 118 16.12 -3.75 7.07
CA PHE A 118 15.33 -4.36 6.00
C PHE A 118 15.92 -4.17 4.61
N GLN A 119 17.12 -3.59 4.50
CA GLN A 119 17.72 -3.26 3.20
C GLN A 119 17.89 -4.51 2.33
N LYS A 120 18.29 -5.63 2.92
CA LYS A 120 18.49 -6.90 2.20
C LYS A 120 17.17 -7.37 1.59
N GLU A 121 16.13 -7.49 2.40
CA GLU A 121 14.81 -7.95 1.96
C GLU A 121 14.22 -7.05 0.87
N ARG A 122 14.39 -5.73 1.03
CA ARG A 122 13.93 -4.74 0.06
C ARG A 122 14.65 -4.88 -1.28
N VAL A 123 15.97 -5.01 -1.27
CA VAL A 123 16.78 -5.15 -2.49
C VAL A 123 16.48 -6.47 -3.20
N GLU A 124 16.38 -7.57 -2.46
CA GLU A 124 16.06 -8.89 -3.00
C GLU A 124 14.66 -8.87 -3.65
N SER A 125 13.65 -8.35 -2.95
CA SER A 125 12.29 -8.25 -3.50
C SER A 125 12.21 -7.33 -4.71
N MET A 126 12.92 -6.20 -4.72
CA MET A 126 12.97 -5.31 -5.87
C MET A 126 13.58 -5.98 -7.10
N LYS A 127 14.66 -6.76 -6.90
CA LYS A 127 15.28 -7.52 -7.99
C LYS A 127 14.30 -8.55 -8.55
N SER A 128 13.71 -9.38 -7.70
CA SER A 128 12.72 -10.39 -8.11
C SER A 128 11.52 -9.75 -8.79
N MET A 129 10.96 -8.67 -8.25
CA MET A 129 9.85 -7.94 -8.86
C MET A 129 10.19 -7.50 -10.29
N LYS A 130 11.36 -6.90 -10.50
CA LYS A 130 11.81 -6.46 -11.84
C LYS A 130 11.97 -7.63 -12.80
N GLU A 131 12.59 -8.72 -12.37
CA GLU A 131 12.78 -9.92 -13.19
C GLU A 131 11.44 -10.56 -13.59
N LEU A 132 10.52 -10.71 -12.64
CA LEU A 132 9.18 -11.27 -12.89
C LEU A 132 8.34 -10.36 -13.80
N ALA A 133 8.38 -9.04 -13.61
CA ALA A 133 7.63 -8.09 -14.43
C ALA A 133 8.05 -8.08 -15.91
N LEU A 134 9.28 -8.49 -16.22
CA LEU A 134 9.73 -8.65 -17.61
C LEU A 134 9.21 -9.94 -18.27
N HIS A 135 8.71 -10.90 -17.49
CA HIS A 135 8.27 -12.18 -18.02
C HIS A 135 6.84 -12.10 -18.55
N PRO A 136 6.58 -12.46 -19.83
CA PRO A 136 5.28 -12.30 -20.49
C PRO A 136 4.15 -13.18 -19.93
N ALA A 137 4.47 -14.16 -19.09
CA ALA A 137 3.47 -15.00 -18.43
C ALA A 137 2.70 -14.27 -17.34
N PHE A 138 3.25 -13.17 -16.79
CA PHE A 138 2.52 -12.38 -15.81
C PHE A 138 1.50 -11.46 -16.46
N PRO A 139 0.31 -11.30 -15.87
CA PRO A 139 -0.72 -10.40 -16.37
C PRO A 139 -0.20 -8.97 -16.52
N GLU A 140 -0.61 -8.30 -17.59
CA GLU A 140 -0.25 -6.91 -17.84
C GLU A 140 -0.63 -5.99 -16.68
N HIS A 141 -1.77 -6.26 -16.06
CA HIS A 141 -2.22 -5.56 -14.86
C HIS A 141 -1.20 -5.60 -13.71
N GLU A 142 -0.65 -6.77 -13.38
CA GLU A 142 0.34 -6.88 -12.30
C GLU A 142 1.69 -6.28 -12.69
N ARG A 143 2.07 -6.39 -13.95
CA ARG A 143 3.28 -5.72 -14.47
C ARG A 143 3.15 -4.20 -14.37
N ALA A 144 1.96 -3.64 -14.64
CA ALA A 144 1.70 -2.22 -14.48
C ALA A 144 1.84 -1.73 -13.03
N TYR A 145 1.48 -2.55 -12.03
CA TYR A 145 1.78 -2.26 -10.62
C TYR A 145 3.28 -2.19 -10.34
N ALA A 146 4.05 -3.14 -10.89
CA ALA A 146 5.50 -3.15 -10.74
C ALA A 146 6.15 -1.92 -11.42
N ASP A 147 5.69 -1.57 -12.62
CA ASP A 147 6.16 -0.40 -13.36
C ASP A 147 5.82 0.90 -12.63
N ALA A 148 4.60 1.06 -12.10
CA ALA A 148 4.20 2.25 -11.35
C ALA A 148 5.03 2.42 -10.06
N LEU A 149 5.38 1.33 -9.39
CA LEU A 149 6.29 1.38 -8.25
C LEU A 149 7.72 1.73 -8.69
N ALA A 150 8.21 1.17 -9.79
CA ALA A 150 9.53 1.50 -10.31
C ALA A 150 9.64 2.99 -10.64
N VAL A 151 8.62 3.57 -11.29
CA VAL A 151 8.53 5.02 -11.56
C VAL A 151 8.54 5.82 -10.25
N LEU A 152 7.78 5.41 -9.23
CA LEU A 152 7.78 6.08 -7.92
C LEU A 152 9.18 6.14 -7.28
N LEU A 153 9.92 5.05 -7.39
CA LEU A 153 11.24 4.93 -6.77
C LEU A 153 12.36 5.63 -7.56
N MET A 154 12.23 5.72 -8.88
CA MET A 154 13.28 6.26 -9.75
C MET A 154 13.03 7.72 -10.15
N ASP A 155 11.78 8.05 -10.48
CA ASP A 155 11.41 9.33 -11.10
C ASP A 155 10.60 10.22 -10.14
N GLY A 156 10.17 9.65 -9.01
CA GLY A 156 9.49 10.37 -7.95
C GLY A 156 7.96 10.44 -8.09
N PRO A 157 7.30 11.12 -7.15
CA PRO A 157 5.83 11.07 -6.99
C PRO A 157 5.06 11.72 -8.15
N GLU A 158 5.60 12.72 -8.82
CA GLU A 158 4.92 13.40 -9.92
C GLU A 158 4.77 12.46 -11.15
N GLU A 159 5.83 11.76 -11.51
CA GLU A 159 5.78 10.77 -12.60
C GLU A 159 4.98 9.53 -12.19
N ALA A 160 5.13 9.09 -10.93
CA ALA A 160 4.33 7.99 -10.40
C ALA A 160 2.83 8.30 -10.45
N ARG A 161 2.41 9.55 -10.21
CA ARG A 161 1.01 9.98 -10.32
C ARG A 161 0.44 9.68 -11.71
N LYS A 162 1.22 9.91 -12.77
CA LYS A 162 0.83 9.61 -14.16
C LYS A 162 0.69 8.11 -14.38
N ALA A 163 1.65 7.32 -13.90
CA ALA A 163 1.63 5.87 -14.01
C ALA A 163 0.43 5.26 -13.28
N TRP A 164 0.15 5.70 -12.04
CA TRP A 164 -0.99 5.25 -11.27
C TRP A 164 -2.34 5.68 -11.85
N LYS A 165 -2.40 6.89 -12.46
CA LYS A 165 -3.56 7.34 -13.22
C LYS A 165 -3.86 6.39 -14.40
N THR A 166 -2.83 6.08 -15.19
CA THR A 166 -2.95 5.15 -16.32
C THR A 166 -3.44 3.78 -15.85
N LEU A 167 -2.90 3.25 -14.74
CA LEU A 167 -3.33 1.99 -14.17
C LEU A 167 -4.81 2.03 -13.77
N TYR A 168 -5.24 3.06 -13.04
CA TYR A 168 -6.63 3.27 -12.64
C TYR A 168 -7.59 3.35 -13.85
N GLU A 169 -7.21 4.09 -14.90
CA GLU A 169 -8.03 4.27 -16.10
C GLU A 169 -8.10 3.00 -16.96
N THR A 170 -7.00 2.23 -17.03
CA THR A 170 -6.93 1.01 -17.84
C THR A 170 -7.68 -0.16 -17.18
N TRP A 171 -7.65 -0.26 -15.85
CA TRP A 171 -8.33 -1.33 -15.10
C TRP A 171 -9.41 -0.79 -14.14
N PRO A 172 -10.55 -0.30 -14.64
CA PRO A 172 -11.58 0.39 -13.82
C PRO A 172 -12.31 -0.51 -12.81
N ARG A 173 -12.05 -1.82 -12.85
CA ARG A 173 -12.57 -2.79 -11.86
C ARG A 173 -11.61 -3.07 -10.74
N ASP A 174 -10.37 -2.59 -10.83
CA ASP A 174 -9.39 -2.72 -9.77
C ASP A 174 -9.87 -2.00 -8.50
N PRO A 175 -9.89 -2.67 -7.34
CA PRO A 175 -10.33 -2.04 -6.10
C PRO A 175 -9.25 -1.19 -5.43
N TYR A 176 -7.97 -1.38 -5.75
CA TYR A 176 -6.83 -0.78 -5.05
C TYR A 176 -6.16 0.35 -5.84
N ALA A 177 -6.03 0.22 -7.16
CA ALA A 177 -5.39 1.22 -8.00
C ALA A 177 -5.95 2.64 -7.83
N PRO A 178 -7.29 2.85 -7.79
CA PRO A 178 -7.86 4.18 -7.55
C PRO A 178 -7.44 4.75 -6.19
N LEU A 179 -7.27 3.91 -5.16
CA LEU A 179 -6.89 4.37 -3.83
C LEU A 179 -5.40 4.75 -3.76
N PHE A 180 -4.51 3.99 -4.42
CA PHE A 180 -3.10 4.39 -4.55
C PHE A 180 -2.95 5.67 -5.35
N TYR A 181 -3.73 5.84 -6.42
CA TYR A 181 -3.74 7.09 -7.18
C TYR A 181 -4.25 8.26 -6.31
N ALA A 182 -5.36 8.10 -5.61
CA ALA A 182 -5.90 9.11 -4.70
C ALA A 182 -4.89 9.50 -3.61
N MET A 183 -4.11 8.54 -3.09
CA MET A 183 -3.05 8.81 -2.11
C MET A 183 -1.98 9.75 -2.67
N LEU A 184 -1.62 9.61 -3.94
CA LEU A 184 -0.61 10.46 -4.60
C LEU A 184 -1.15 11.84 -5.00
N LEU A 185 -2.46 12.00 -5.12
CA LEU A 185 -3.11 13.26 -5.46
C LEU A 185 -3.17 14.25 -4.30
N ARG A 186 -3.12 13.76 -3.05
CA ARG A 186 -3.34 14.56 -1.85
C ARG A 186 -2.39 15.77 -1.77
N ASP A 187 -2.92 16.96 -1.99
CA ASP A 187 -2.23 18.25 -1.87
C ASP A 187 -2.75 19.11 -0.70
N GLY A 188 -3.81 18.63 -0.02
CA GLY A 188 -4.32 19.23 1.21
C GLY A 188 -5.20 20.46 0.98
N PHE A 189 -5.09 21.43 1.88
CA PHE A 189 -5.90 22.65 1.92
C PHE A 189 -5.00 23.88 2.00
N ASP A 190 -5.45 24.99 1.43
CA ASP A 190 -4.78 26.28 1.55
C ASP A 190 -5.05 26.96 2.92
N ASP A 191 -4.42 28.11 3.16
CA ASP A 191 -4.57 28.87 4.41
C ASP A 191 -6.01 29.37 4.66
N ARG A 192 -6.87 29.35 3.65
CA ARG A 192 -8.29 29.72 3.73
C ARG A 192 -9.21 28.50 3.87
N GLY A 193 -8.63 27.33 3.92
CA GLY A 193 -9.38 26.09 4.03
C GLY A 193 -9.98 25.59 2.72
N LYS A 194 -9.55 26.12 1.57
CA LYS A 194 -9.96 25.62 0.26
C LYS A 194 -9.10 24.39 -0.08
N PRO A 195 -9.72 23.27 -0.47
CA PRO A 195 -8.97 22.09 -0.94
C PRO A 195 -8.20 22.43 -2.22
N GLY A 196 -7.03 21.82 -2.37
CA GLY A 196 -6.32 21.77 -3.63
C GLY A 196 -7.05 20.94 -4.67
N GLU A 197 -6.71 21.13 -5.95
CA GLU A 197 -7.32 20.35 -7.05
C GLU A 197 -7.09 18.84 -6.89
N GLY A 198 -5.91 18.44 -6.42
CA GLY A 198 -5.59 17.05 -6.14
C GLY A 198 -6.39 16.49 -4.97
N GLN A 199 -6.66 17.29 -3.93
CA GLN A 199 -7.48 16.90 -2.79
C GLN A 199 -8.94 16.66 -3.22
N GLU A 200 -9.51 17.55 -4.03
CA GLU A 200 -10.87 17.41 -4.57
C GLU A 200 -11.00 16.16 -5.44
N GLU A 201 -10.04 15.94 -6.32
CA GLU A 201 -9.99 14.75 -7.17
C GLU A 201 -9.86 13.45 -6.35
N ALA A 202 -8.98 13.44 -5.33
CA ALA A 202 -8.81 12.29 -4.44
C ALA A 202 -10.12 11.92 -3.72
N VAL A 203 -10.82 12.92 -3.17
CA VAL A 203 -12.14 12.72 -2.54
C VAL A 203 -13.13 12.13 -3.52
N ARG A 204 -13.25 12.70 -4.72
CA ARG A 204 -14.16 12.19 -5.76
C ARG A 204 -13.88 10.72 -6.11
N ILE A 205 -12.61 10.36 -6.29
CA ILE A 205 -12.21 8.97 -6.61
C ILE A 205 -12.59 8.02 -5.48
N VAL A 206 -12.28 8.38 -4.23
CA VAL A 206 -12.60 7.53 -3.07
C VAL A 206 -14.10 7.37 -2.89
N ASP A 207 -14.87 8.43 -3.08
CA ASP A 207 -16.33 8.38 -3.01
C ASP A 207 -16.94 7.49 -4.12
N GLU A 208 -16.37 7.47 -5.31
CA GLU A 208 -16.76 6.54 -6.38
C GLU A 208 -16.45 5.07 -6.01
N VAL A 209 -15.32 4.82 -5.36
CA VAL A 209 -15.00 3.48 -4.84
C VAL A 209 -16.03 3.08 -3.78
N LEU A 210 -16.35 3.96 -2.84
CA LEU A 210 -17.31 3.68 -1.75
C LEU A 210 -18.73 3.46 -2.27
N LYS A 211 -19.15 4.13 -3.35
CA LYS A 211 -20.45 3.83 -4.01
C LYS A 211 -20.54 2.40 -4.50
N LYS A 212 -19.43 1.87 -5.04
CA LYS A 212 -19.37 0.49 -5.58
C LYS A 212 -19.10 -0.55 -4.49
N ARG A 213 -18.36 -0.16 -3.45
CA ARG A 213 -17.83 -1.02 -2.38
C ARG A 213 -17.96 -0.34 -1.02
N PRO A 214 -19.19 -0.21 -0.48
CA PRO A 214 -19.45 0.56 0.75
C PRO A 214 -18.81 -0.03 2.02
N GLY A 215 -18.36 -1.29 1.96
CA GLY A 215 -17.66 -1.99 3.04
C GLY A 215 -16.15 -2.04 2.88
N SER A 216 -15.56 -1.40 1.85
CA SER A 216 -14.12 -1.40 1.65
C SER A 216 -13.39 -0.69 2.78
N GLN A 217 -12.61 -1.43 3.57
CA GLN A 217 -11.86 -0.87 4.69
C GLN A 217 -10.85 0.18 4.21
N ALA A 218 -10.12 -0.13 3.15
CA ALA A 218 -9.12 0.77 2.59
C ALA A 218 -9.74 2.08 2.10
N ALA A 219 -10.89 2.01 1.41
CA ALA A 219 -11.58 3.21 0.93
C ALA A 219 -12.19 4.04 2.08
N LEU A 220 -12.79 3.40 3.08
CA LEU A 220 -13.31 4.08 4.27
C LEU A 220 -12.18 4.79 5.04
N PHE A 221 -11.05 4.12 5.23
CA PHE A 221 -9.89 4.71 5.87
C PHE A 221 -9.35 5.88 5.07
N MET A 222 -9.17 5.73 3.75
CA MET A 222 -8.69 6.80 2.88
C MET A 222 -9.64 8.01 2.89
N ARG A 223 -10.95 7.78 2.90
CA ARG A 223 -11.94 8.87 2.98
C ARG A 223 -11.83 9.67 4.27
N ALA A 224 -11.71 8.98 5.42
CA ALA A 224 -11.49 9.63 6.70
C ALA A 224 -10.16 10.40 6.74
N LEU A 225 -9.10 9.84 6.14
CA LEU A 225 -7.78 10.47 6.07
C LEU A 225 -7.78 11.74 5.20
N LEU A 226 -8.55 11.77 4.11
CA LEU A 226 -8.70 12.96 3.27
C LEU A 226 -9.40 14.10 4.00
N ASP A 227 -10.33 13.78 4.91
CA ASP A 227 -11.04 14.77 5.71
C ASP A 227 -10.24 15.24 6.94
N GLU A 228 -9.36 14.40 7.49
CA GLU A 228 -8.58 14.71 8.70
C GLU A 228 -7.72 15.97 8.54
N VAL A 229 -7.24 16.22 7.32
CA VAL A 229 -6.40 17.40 7.02
C VAL A 229 -7.23 18.66 6.73
N ALA A 230 -8.56 18.58 6.73
CA ALA A 230 -9.43 19.74 6.55
C ALA A 230 -9.34 20.68 7.77
N PRO A 231 -9.38 22.01 7.57
CA PRO A 231 -9.38 22.98 8.67
C PRO A 231 -10.56 22.79 9.64
N VAL A 232 -11.68 22.30 9.13
CA VAL A 232 -12.86 21.88 9.90
C VAL A 232 -13.18 20.46 9.48
N ILE A 233 -13.00 19.51 10.40
CA ILE A 233 -13.29 18.09 10.14
C ILE A 233 -14.81 17.92 9.96
N PRO A 234 -15.28 17.41 8.82
CA PRO A 234 -16.69 17.13 8.61
C PRO A 234 -17.26 16.19 9.68
N PRO A 235 -18.48 16.41 10.20
CA PRO A 235 -19.06 15.51 11.22
C PRO A 235 -19.15 14.04 10.80
N GLU A 236 -19.35 13.78 9.52
CA GLU A 236 -19.42 12.45 8.94
C GLU A 236 -18.07 11.70 8.94
N THR A 237 -16.95 12.41 9.08
CA THR A 237 -15.60 11.81 9.12
C THR A 237 -15.45 10.83 10.28
N VAL A 238 -15.98 11.17 11.45
CA VAL A 238 -15.96 10.30 12.64
C VAL A 238 -16.72 9.01 12.40
N GLU A 239 -17.88 9.09 11.75
CA GLU A 239 -18.65 7.91 11.40
C GLU A 239 -17.96 7.07 10.33
N THR A 240 -17.37 7.70 9.34
CA THR A 240 -16.56 7.03 8.30
C THR A 240 -15.37 6.29 8.93
N ALA A 241 -14.66 6.92 9.87
CA ALA A 241 -13.56 6.29 10.60
C ALA A 241 -14.04 5.09 11.45
N ARG A 242 -15.17 5.21 12.14
CA ARG A 242 -15.77 4.07 12.88
C ARG A 242 -16.13 2.91 11.96
N ARG A 243 -16.68 3.18 10.79
CA ARG A 243 -16.97 2.17 9.78
C ARG A 243 -15.72 1.50 9.26
N ALA A 244 -14.62 2.24 9.05
CA ALA A 244 -13.33 1.68 8.65
C ALA A 244 -12.79 0.69 9.69
N VAL A 245 -12.88 1.03 10.98
CA VAL A 245 -12.50 0.12 12.09
C VAL A 245 -13.43 -1.09 12.16
N ALA A 246 -14.73 -0.88 12.03
CA ALA A 246 -15.73 -1.95 12.10
C ALA A 246 -15.64 -2.93 10.91
N ALA A 247 -15.19 -2.45 9.74
CA ALA A 247 -15.01 -3.29 8.55
C ALA A 247 -13.97 -4.40 8.75
N ASN A 248 -12.93 -4.14 9.57
CA ASN A 248 -11.95 -5.16 9.96
C ASN A 248 -11.43 -4.90 11.39
N PRO A 249 -12.13 -5.38 12.42
CA PRO A 249 -11.75 -5.16 13.82
C PRO A 249 -10.39 -5.74 14.22
N GLN A 250 -9.89 -6.72 13.45
CA GLN A 250 -8.59 -7.37 13.70
C GLN A 250 -7.41 -6.62 13.08
N SER A 251 -7.66 -5.59 12.27
CA SER A 251 -6.60 -4.79 11.66
C SER A 251 -6.11 -3.65 12.54
N SER A 252 -6.80 -3.36 13.63
CA SER A 252 -6.47 -2.30 14.60
C SER A 252 -5.38 -2.68 15.57
#